data_1210db84aa94ade9fb346ca4a4db9224
#
_entry.id   1210db84aa94ade9fb346ca4a4db9224
#
_cell.length_a   1.000
_cell.length_b   1.000
_cell.length_c   1.000
_cell.angle_alpha   90.00
_cell.angle_beta   90.00
_cell.angle_gamma   90.00
#
_symmetry.space_group_name_H-M   'P 1'
#
loop_
_entity.id
_entity.type
_entity.pdbx_description
1 polymer ?
#
loop_
_entity_poly.entity_id
_entity_poly.type
_entity_poly.pdbx_seq_one_letter_code
_entity_poly.pdbx_strand_id
1 'polypeptide(L)' 'MAVARVSQIIGASPHSWEDAVRNALERANRTLRGITGIEIVKENAAVESGKIAEFRATVNVTFVLEGT' A
#
# COMPACT_ATOMS: atom_id res chain seq x y z
N MET A 1 27.13 -0.90 1.40
CA MET A 1 26.06 -0.91 2.42
C MET A 1 24.76 -0.42 1.78
N ALA A 2 23.66 -1.11 2.04
CA ALA A 2 22.36 -0.74 1.49
C ALA A 2 21.58 0.09 2.50
N VAL A 3 20.89 1.11 2.01
CA VAL A 3 19.99 1.93 2.81
C VAL A 3 18.62 1.86 2.20
N ALA A 4 17.62 1.63 3.01
CA ALA A 4 16.24 1.54 2.56
C ALA A 4 15.40 2.63 3.20
N ARG A 5 14.31 2.93 2.55
CA ARG A 5 13.35 3.91 3.04
C ARG A 5 11.96 3.30 3.03
N VAL A 6 11.10 3.77 3.92
CA VAL A 6 9.73 3.29 4.02
C VAL A 6 8.79 4.46 3.75
N SER A 7 7.80 4.21 2.90
CA SER A 7 6.74 5.16 2.63
C SER A 7 5.41 4.50 2.99
N GLN A 8 4.61 5.16 3.81
CA GLN A 8 3.30 4.63 4.19
C GLN A 8 2.21 5.22 3.32
N ILE A 9 1.41 4.36 2.72
CA ILE A 9 0.33 4.77 1.83
C ILE A 9 -0.94 3.97 2.15
N ILE A 10 -2.06 4.46 1.65
CA ILE A 10 -3.35 3.81 1.83
C ILE A 10 -3.90 3.46 0.45
N GLY A 11 -4.15 2.16 0.23
CA GLY A 11 -4.85 1.71 -0.96
C GLY A 11 -6.31 1.47 -0.66
N ALA A 12 -7.14 1.62 -1.66
CA ALA A 12 -8.57 1.41 -1.53
C ALA A 12 -9.11 0.59 -2.70
N SER A 13 -10.18 -0.14 -2.44
CA SER A 13 -10.84 -0.94 -3.46
C SER A 13 -12.29 -1.20 -3.05
N PRO A 14 -13.23 -1.23 -4.01
CA PRO A 14 -14.59 -1.66 -3.70
C PRO A 14 -14.72 -3.19 -3.63
N HIS A 15 -13.66 -3.94 -3.93
CA HIS A 15 -13.73 -5.39 -4.07
C HIS A 15 -13.19 -6.18 -2.89
N SER A 16 -11.99 -5.83 -2.40
CA SER A 16 -11.37 -6.59 -1.33
C SER A 16 -10.17 -5.85 -0.76
N TRP A 17 -9.69 -6.29 0.42
CA TRP A 17 -8.45 -5.75 1.00
C TRP A 17 -7.24 -6.16 0.15
N GLU A 18 -7.25 -7.37 -0.39
CA GLU A 18 -6.17 -7.81 -1.25
C GLU A 18 -6.04 -6.91 -2.47
N ASP A 19 -7.18 -6.57 -3.07
CA ASP A 19 -7.19 -5.66 -4.21
C ASP A 19 -6.73 -4.26 -3.81
N ALA A 20 -7.10 -3.81 -2.60
CA ALA A 20 -6.65 -2.52 -2.09
C ALA A 20 -5.11 -2.49 -1.97
N VAL A 21 -4.50 -3.57 -1.48
CA VAL A 21 -3.05 -3.68 -1.39
C VAL A 21 -2.42 -3.64 -2.77
N ARG A 22 -2.98 -4.36 -3.73
CA ARG A 22 -2.48 -4.35 -5.11
C ARG A 22 -2.55 -2.95 -5.72
N ASN A 23 -3.64 -2.24 -5.48
CA ASN A 23 -3.79 -0.87 -5.97
C ASN A 23 -2.73 0.05 -5.38
N ALA A 24 -2.45 -0.11 -4.08
CA ALA A 24 -1.41 0.67 -3.42
C ALA A 24 -0.04 0.41 -4.04
N LEU A 25 0.31 -0.87 -4.25
CA LEU A 25 1.59 -1.24 -4.85
C LEU A 25 1.71 -0.74 -6.28
N GLU A 26 0.65 -0.89 -7.06
CA GLU A 26 0.65 -0.42 -8.45
C GLU A 26 0.91 1.09 -8.53
N ARG A 27 0.25 1.86 -7.64
CA ARG A 27 0.45 3.30 -7.62
C ARG A 27 1.87 3.66 -7.18
N ALA A 28 2.40 2.95 -6.19
CA ALA A 28 3.76 3.18 -5.70
C ALA A 28 4.80 2.90 -6.78
N ASN A 29 4.57 1.89 -7.61
CA ASN A 29 5.48 1.54 -8.70
C ASN A 29 5.64 2.64 -9.74
N ARG A 30 4.70 3.58 -9.80
CA ARG A 30 4.78 4.68 -10.76
C ARG A 30 5.80 5.73 -10.37
N THR A 31 6.07 5.86 -9.08
CA THR A 31 6.91 6.95 -8.56
C THR A 31 8.12 6.49 -7.78
N LEU A 32 8.12 5.26 -7.27
CA LEU A 32 9.22 4.73 -6.47
C LEU A 32 10.00 3.70 -7.26
N ARG A 33 11.31 3.68 -7.05
CA ARG A 33 12.21 2.69 -7.66
C ARG A 33 12.75 1.79 -6.58
N GLY A 34 13.04 0.54 -6.95
CA GLY A 34 13.69 -0.39 -6.06
C GLY A 34 12.82 -0.87 -4.91
N ILE A 35 11.53 -1.02 -5.14
CA ILE A 35 10.62 -1.56 -4.13
C ILE A 35 10.98 -3.01 -3.88
N THR A 36 11.27 -3.34 -2.61
CA THR A 36 11.66 -4.69 -2.20
C THR A 36 10.69 -5.34 -1.24
N GLY A 37 9.77 -4.59 -0.67
CA GLY A 37 8.83 -5.18 0.26
C GLY A 37 7.62 -4.30 0.50
N ILE A 38 6.58 -4.94 1.00
CA ILE A 38 5.36 -4.26 1.39
C ILE A 38 4.83 -4.94 2.65
N GLU A 39 4.42 -4.13 3.61
CA GLU A 39 3.90 -4.62 4.87
C GLU A 39 2.50 -4.04 5.08
N ILE A 40 1.56 -4.88 5.42
CA ILE A 40 0.21 -4.43 5.74
C ILE A 40 0.19 -3.99 7.19
N VAL A 41 -0.06 -2.70 7.43
CA VAL A 41 -0.09 -2.14 8.77
C VAL A 41 -1.46 -2.34 9.39
N LYS A 42 -2.52 -2.07 8.63
CA LYS A 42 -3.88 -2.33 9.09
C LYS A 42 -4.84 -2.36 7.90
N GLU A 43 -5.97 -3.00 8.16
CA GLU A 43 -7.06 -3.08 7.20
C GLU A 43 -8.30 -2.53 7.87
N ASN A 44 -9.04 -1.70 7.15
CA ASN A 44 -10.32 -1.20 7.63
C ASN A 44 -11.25 -1.00 6.44
N ALA A 45 -12.46 -0.56 6.71
CA ALA A 45 -13.44 -0.40 5.65
C ALA A 45 -14.37 0.76 5.97
N ALA A 46 -14.84 1.42 4.94
CA ALA A 46 -15.90 2.40 5.06
C ALA A 46 -17.23 1.65 4.95
N VAL A 47 -18.16 2.02 5.81
CA VAL A 47 -19.48 1.39 5.87
C VAL A 47 -20.54 2.45 5.55
N GLU A 48 -21.44 2.11 4.63
CA GLU A 48 -22.56 2.95 4.26
C GLU A 48 -23.83 2.12 4.23
N SER A 49 -24.86 2.60 4.91
CA SER A 49 -26.16 1.88 4.97
C SER A 49 -26.02 0.43 5.41
N GLY A 50 -25.13 0.18 6.38
CA GLY A 50 -24.90 -1.15 6.94
C GLY A 50 -24.09 -2.09 6.08
N LYS A 51 -23.52 -1.60 4.99
CA LYS A 51 -22.73 -2.43 4.07
C LYS A 51 -21.35 -1.84 3.87
N ILE A 52 -20.39 -2.72 3.61
CA ILE A 52 -19.04 -2.27 3.27
C ILE A 52 -19.07 -1.62 1.90
N ALA A 53 -18.74 -0.33 1.87
CA ALA A 53 -18.69 0.45 0.63
C ALA A 53 -17.29 0.43 0.02
N GLU A 54 -16.25 0.38 0.87
CA GLU A 54 -14.88 0.46 0.39
C GLU A 54 -13.95 -0.25 1.37
N PHE A 55 -13.06 -1.06 0.83
CA PHE A 55 -11.98 -1.70 1.60
C PHE A 55 -10.75 -0.82 1.52
N ARG A 56 -10.09 -0.60 2.66
CA ARG A 56 -8.87 0.22 2.73
C ARG A 56 -7.77 -0.56 3.43
N ALA A 57 -6.56 -0.49 2.87
CA ALA A 57 -5.39 -1.10 3.45
C ALA A 57 -4.30 -0.05 3.60
N THR A 58 -3.79 0.10 4.82
CA THR A 58 -2.63 0.95 5.08
C THR A 58 -1.40 0.07 5.00
N VAL A 59 -0.48 0.42 4.12
CA VAL A 59 0.71 -0.38 3.87
C VAL A 59 1.97 0.46 3.96
N ASN A 60 3.05 -0.19 4.40
CA ASN A 60 4.39 0.38 4.35
C ASN A 60 5.11 -0.22 3.16
N VAL A 61 5.58 0.63 2.27
CA VAL A 61 6.34 0.21 1.10
C VAL A 61 7.81 0.48 1.38
N THR A 62 8.63 -0.56 1.30
CA THR A 62 10.08 -0.45 1.50
C THR A 62 10.76 -0.41 0.15
N PHE A 63 11.65 0.55 -0.02
CA PHE A 63 12.42 0.65 -1.25
C PHE A 63 13.86 1.04 -0.95
N VAL A 64 14.77 0.54 -1.78
CA VAL A 64 16.20 0.73 -1.59
C VAL A 64 16.62 2.05 -2.25
N LEU A 65 17.39 2.83 -1.51
CA LEU A 65 17.98 4.05 -2.04
C LEU A 65 19.24 3.69 -2.81
N GLU A 66 19.30 4.12 -4.05
CA GLU A 66 20.43 3.84 -4.93
C GLU A 66 21.37 5.02 -5.06
N GLY A 67 22.58 4.72 -5.53
CA GLY A 67 23.55 5.77 -5.82
C GLY A 67 24.30 6.32 -4.62
N THR A 68 24.26 5.60 -3.55
CA THR A 68 24.95 6.05 -2.31
C THR A 68 26.14 5.22 -1.97
#